data_585f1f342efa7863d37636707680e547
#
_entry.id   585f1f342efa7863d37636707680e547
#
_cell.length_a   1.000
_cell.length_b   1.000
_cell.length_c   1.000
_cell.angle_alpha   90.00
_cell.angle_beta   90.00
_cell.angle_gamma   90.00
#
_symmetry.space_group_name_H-M   'P 1'
#
loop_
_entity.id
_entity.type
_entity.pdbx_description
1 polymer ?
#
loop_
_entity_poly.entity_id
_entity_poly.type
_entity_poly.pdbx_seq_one_letter_code
_entity_poly.pdbx_strand_id
1 'polypeptide(L)'
;MKEAIVIGTSPGRAHWVNDCLSSLKVPAIVVSGYGQELGKIKWVYDNTNIDRFIFLQDSIVIRDNDLLMSLFDTEGSSCIMCGPRCYGSYLGLYERETLGKLDIPEISSKMEAVQQEIDWTQNYISKCEKFSHPIEIEHEVIETIYRHGRENQVSVNKLYEKWKGTWRTDQIKED
;
A
#
# COMPACT_ATOMS: atom_id res chain seq x y z
N MET A 1 10.04 -7.81 18.44
CA MET A 1 9.09 -7.21 17.49
C MET A 1 9.27 -7.89 16.15
N LYS A 2 8.19 -8.39 15.54
CA LYS A 2 8.23 -9.04 14.22
C LYS A 2 7.83 -8.03 13.16
N GLU A 3 8.68 -7.80 12.19
CA GLU A 3 8.49 -6.85 11.11
C GLU A 3 8.50 -7.56 9.76
N ALA A 4 7.75 -7.05 8.80
CA ALA A 4 7.67 -7.60 7.44
C ALA A 4 7.32 -6.53 6.40
N ILE A 5 7.70 -6.80 5.15
CA ILE A 5 7.10 -6.13 3.99
C ILE A 5 5.94 -7.00 3.49
N VAL A 6 4.83 -6.38 3.17
CA VAL A 6 3.62 -7.01 2.66
C VAL A 6 3.24 -6.37 1.34
N ILE A 7 3.07 -7.18 0.31
CA ILE A 7 2.58 -6.75 -1.00
C ILE A 7 1.12 -7.20 -1.12
N GLY A 8 0.22 -6.23 -1.27
CA GLY A 8 -1.18 -6.50 -1.55
C GLY A 8 -1.44 -6.57 -3.05
N THR A 9 -2.06 -7.66 -3.49
CA THR A 9 -2.42 -7.89 -4.90
C THR A 9 -3.81 -8.47 -5.03
N SER A 10 -4.31 -8.53 -6.26
CA SER A 10 -5.57 -9.17 -6.63
C SER A 10 -5.31 -10.26 -7.68
N PRO A 11 -6.21 -11.22 -7.87
CA PRO A 11 -6.06 -12.24 -8.90
C PRO A 11 -5.79 -11.64 -10.29
N GLY A 12 -4.98 -12.33 -11.10
CA GLY A 12 -4.66 -11.92 -12.48
C GLY A 12 -3.56 -10.86 -12.61
N ARG A 13 -2.92 -10.45 -11.51
CA ARG A 13 -1.92 -9.37 -11.48
C ARG A 13 -0.47 -9.84 -11.29
N ALA A 14 -0.15 -11.06 -11.72
CA ALA A 14 1.17 -11.67 -11.49
C ALA A 14 2.35 -10.82 -12.01
N HIS A 15 2.19 -10.14 -13.15
CA HIS A 15 3.23 -9.28 -13.71
C HIS A 15 3.53 -8.06 -12.81
N TRP A 16 2.51 -7.47 -12.17
CA TRP A 16 2.69 -6.40 -11.22
C TRP A 16 3.43 -6.87 -9.96
N VAL A 17 3.03 -8.01 -9.42
CA VAL A 17 3.68 -8.63 -8.26
C VAL A 17 5.14 -8.92 -8.57
N ASN A 18 5.46 -9.47 -9.74
CA ASN A 18 6.82 -9.77 -10.14
C ASN A 18 7.68 -8.51 -10.24
N ASP A 19 7.17 -7.44 -10.81
CA ASP A 19 7.88 -6.16 -10.89
C ASP A 19 8.13 -5.58 -9.48
N CYS A 20 7.11 -5.59 -8.63
CA CYS A 20 7.23 -5.13 -7.25
C CYS A 20 8.27 -5.97 -6.48
N LEU A 21 8.15 -7.29 -6.49
CA LEU A 21 9.08 -8.21 -5.84
C LEU A 21 10.52 -8.04 -6.34
N SER A 22 10.70 -7.92 -7.65
CA SER A 22 12.03 -7.76 -8.28
C SER A 22 12.70 -6.44 -7.88
N SER A 23 11.94 -5.46 -7.46
CA SER A 23 12.47 -4.18 -6.99
C SER A 23 12.91 -4.20 -5.53
N LEU A 24 12.48 -5.19 -4.76
CA LEU A 24 12.83 -5.34 -3.35
C LEU A 24 14.13 -6.11 -3.17
N LYS A 25 14.98 -5.66 -2.24
CA LYS A 25 16.20 -6.35 -1.81
C LYS A 25 15.99 -7.27 -0.61
N VAL A 26 14.79 -7.29 -0.06
CA VAL A 26 14.42 -8.09 1.12
C VAL A 26 13.17 -8.91 0.82
N PRO A 27 12.97 -10.05 1.51
CA PRO A 27 11.78 -10.86 1.33
C PRO A 27 10.50 -10.10 1.67
N ALA A 28 9.43 -10.37 0.93
CA ALA A 28 8.10 -9.84 1.20
C ALA A 28 7.04 -10.94 1.22
N ILE A 29 5.99 -10.72 1.97
CA ILE A 29 4.80 -11.56 2.01
C ILE A 29 3.83 -11.04 0.96
N VAL A 30 3.39 -11.88 0.05
CA VAL A 30 2.38 -11.54 -0.94
C VAL A 30 1.00 -11.98 -0.44
N VAL A 31 0.10 -11.01 -0.30
CA VAL A 31 -1.29 -11.26 0.07
C VAL A 31 -2.18 -11.01 -1.14
N SER A 32 -2.72 -12.08 -1.68
CA SER A 32 -3.65 -12.04 -2.82
C SER A 32 -5.08 -12.22 -2.32
N GLY A 33 -5.99 -11.37 -2.78
CA GLY A 33 -7.39 -11.46 -2.40
C GLY A 33 -8.20 -10.26 -2.83
N TYR A 34 -9.46 -10.29 -2.45
CA TYR A 34 -10.42 -9.20 -2.71
C TYR A 34 -10.39 -8.16 -1.59
N GLY A 35 -11.26 -7.16 -1.68
CA GLY A 35 -11.41 -6.12 -0.65
C GLY A 35 -10.39 -4.99 -0.71
N GLN A 36 -9.78 -4.80 -1.87
CA GLN A 36 -8.79 -3.74 -2.11
C GLN A 36 -7.65 -3.76 -1.07
N GLU A 37 -7.05 -2.63 -0.73
CA GLU A 37 -5.95 -2.53 0.23
C GLU A 37 -6.38 -2.94 1.65
N LEU A 38 -7.55 -2.47 2.08
CA LEU A 38 -8.05 -2.75 3.43
C LEU A 38 -8.29 -4.23 3.66
N GLY A 39 -8.80 -4.96 2.65
CA GLY A 39 -8.97 -6.40 2.72
C GLY A 39 -7.65 -7.15 2.95
N LYS A 40 -6.55 -6.69 2.32
CA LYS A 40 -5.23 -7.29 2.50
C LYS A 40 -4.62 -6.93 3.86
N ILE A 41 -4.79 -5.69 4.31
CA ILE A 41 -4.36 -5.25 5.66
C ILE A 41 -5.11 -6.06 6.73
N LYS A 42 -6.42 -6.23 6.57
CA LYS A 42 -7.23 -7.08 7.43
C LYS A 42 -6.73 -8.53 7.45
N TRP A 43 -6.43 -9.08 6.27
CA TRP A 43 -5.90 -10.43 6.17
C TRP A 43 -4.59 -10.61 6.95
N VAL A 44 -3.67 -9.65 6.87
CA VAL A 44 -2.41 -9.67 7.65
C VAL A 44 -2.72 -9.65 9.14
N TYR A 45 -3.62 -8.79 9.56
CA TYR A 45 -4.04 -8.69 10.95
C TYR A 45 -4.63 -10.01 11.48
N ASP A 46 -5.54 -10.62 10.72
CA ASP A 46 -6.26 -11.83 11.16
C ASP A 46 -5.40 -13.11 11.10
N ASN A 47 -4.48 -13.20 10.13
CA ASN A 47 -3.82 -14.47 9.79
C ASN A 47 -2.33 -14.53 10.14
N THR A 48 -1.75 -13.47 10.68
CA THR A 48 -0.33 -13.44 11.05
C THR A 48 -0.15 -12.95 12.48
N ASN A 49 1.07 -13.05 12.99
CA ASN A 49 1.50 -12.47 14.27
C ASN A 49 2.60 -11.41 14.07
N ILE A 50 2.55 -10.72 12.93
CA ILE A 50 3.46 -9.61 12.62
C ILE A 50 3.03 -8.40 13.45
N ASP A 51 3.99 -7.79 14.14
CA ASP A 51 3.73 -6.63 15.00
C ASP A 51 3.64 -5.33 14.20
N ARG A 52 4.54 -5.18 13.19
CA ARG A 52 4.61 -4.01 12.30
C ARG A 52 4.86 -4.47 10.87
N PHE A 53 4.24 -3.82 9.91
CA PHE A 53 4.52 -4.14 8.51
C PHE A 53 4.44 -2.92 7.61
N ILE A 54 5.33 -2.87 6.63
CA ILE A 54 5.21 -1.95 5.49
C ILE A 54 4.30 -2.60 4.48
N PHE A 55 3.17 -1.97 4.20
CA PHE A 55 2.26 -2.38 3.14
C PHE A 55 2.61 -1.69 1.84
N LEU A 56 2.62 -2.43 0.75
CA LEU A 56 2.81 -1.96 -0.62
C LEU A 56 1.70 -2.49 -1.52
N GLN A 57 1.15 -1.65 -2.39
CA GLN A 57 0.42 -2.15 -3.55
C GLN A 57 1.37 -2.79 -4.56
N ASP A 58 0.91 -3.80 -5.27
CA ASP A 58 1.67 -4.49 -6.33
C ASP A 58 2.09 -3.59 -7.49
N SER A 59 1.41 -2.47 -7.69
CA SER A 59 1.74 -1.49 -8.73
C SER A 59 2.87 -0.51 -8.36
N ILE A 60 3.56 -0.77 -7.26
CA ILE A 60 4.71 0.01 -6.80
C ILE A 60 6.00 -0.72 -7.15
N VAL A 61 6.95 0.01 -7.72
CA VAL A 61 8.32 -0.44 -7.97
C VAL A 61 9.25 0.39 -7.10
N ILE A 62 9.97 -0.24 -6.19
CA ILE A 62 10.83 0.46 -5.24
C ILE A 62 12.14 0.87 -5.92
N ARG A 63 12.53 2.12 -5.75
CA ARG A 63 13.77 2.71 -6.27
C ARG A 63 14.87 2.77 -5.22
N ASP A 64 14.51 3.02 -3.98
CA ASP A 64 15.44 3.12 -2.86
C ASP A 64 14.99 2.20 -1.71
N ASN A 65 15.65 1.04 -1.60
CA ASN A 65 15.34 0.06 -0.57
C ASN A 65 15.81 0.51 0.82
N ASP A 66 16.90 1.26 0.92
CA ASP A 66 17.41 1.72 2.21
C ASP A 66 16.44 2.76 2.77
N LEU A 67 15.94 3.65 1.92
CA LEU A 67 14.90 4.59 2.29
C LEU A 67 13.58 3.90 2.67
N LEU A 68 13.19 2.82 1.96
CA LEU A 68 12.03 2.02 2.34
C LEU A 68 12.19 1.41 3.73
N MET A 69 13.35 0.78 3.98
CA MET A 69 13.62 0.11 5.25
C MET A 69 13.73 1.08 6.42
N SER A 70 14.12 2.34 6.18
CA SER A 70 14.17 3.37 7.23
C SER A 70 12.79 3.68 7.83
N LEU A 71 11.69 3.28 7.19
CA LEU A 71 10.35 3.37 7.79
C LEU A 71 10.25 2.55 9.08
N PHE A 72 10.98 1.45 9.20
CA PHE A 72 11.00 0.65 10.44
C PHE A 72 11.74 1.33 11.59
N ASP A 73 12.60 2.31 11.30
CA ASP A 73 13.30 3.10 12.32
C ASP A 73 12.38 4.17 12.94
N THR A 74 11.21 4.41 12.36
CA THR A 74 10.26 5.39 12.90
C THR A 74 9.52 4.83 14.09
N GLU A 75 9.24 5.67 15.07
CA GLU A 75 8.35 5.31 16.15
C GLU A 75 6.89 5.40 15.70
N GLY A 76 6.11 4.37 15.98
CA GLY A 76 4.71 4.30 15.62
C GLY A 76 4.46 3.97 14.17
N SER A 77 3.33 4.44 13.67
CA SER A 77 2.90 4.24 12.30
C SER A 77 3.28 5.40 11.39
N SER A 78 3.37 5.12 10.12
CA SER A 78 3.64 6.16 9.12
C SER A 78 2.90 5.85 7.82
N CYS A 79 2.56 6.87 7.06
CA CYS A 79 2.19 6.68 5.66
C CYS A 79 2.95 7.67 4.78
N ILE A 80 3.06 7.34 3.51
CA ILE A 80 3.61 8.24 2.52
C ILE A 80 2.45 9.04 1.96
N MET A 81 2.48 10.34 2.22
CA MET A 81 1.51 11.27 1.65
C MET A 81 2.02 11.79 0.31
N CYS A 82 1.16 11.66 -0.69
CA CYS A 82 1.32 12.33 -1.97
C CYS A 82 0.53 13.63 -1.95
N GLY A 83 1.10 14.68 -1.37
CA GLY A 83 0.45 15.98 -1.25
C GLY A 83 -0.58 16.10 -0.11
N PRO A 84 -1.18 17.30 0.09
CA PRO A 84 -1.90 17.68 1.32
C PRO A 84 -3.26 16.97 1.53
N ARG A 85 -3.70 16.13 0.59
CA ARG A 85 -4.97 15.41 0.65
C ARG A 85 -4.87 13.93 0.27
N CYS A 86 -3.68 13.44 0.00
CA CYS A 86 -3.49 12.07 -0.41
C CYS A 86 -3.23 11.18 0.79
N TYR A 87 -4.29 10.61 1.32
CA TYR A 87 -4.23 9.57 2.33
C TYR A 87 -4.16 8.22 1.61
N GLY A 88 -2.97 7.91 1.05
CA GLY A 88 -2.81 6.68 0.31
C GLY A 88 -2.53 5.50 1.22
N SER A 89 -3.46 4.57 1.32
CA SER A 89 -3.22 3.26 1.95
C SER A 89 -2.27 2.38 1.15
N TYR A 90 -1.85 2.82 -0.03
CA TYR A 90 -1.04 2.03 -0.96
C TYR A 90 0.43 1.84 -0.54
N LEU A 91 0.95 2.68 0.34
CA LEU A 91 2.26 2.54 0.96
C LEU A 91 2.26 3.17 2.35
N GLY A 92 2.50 2.37 3.37
CA GLY A 92 2.59 2.85 4.75
C GLY A 92 3.08 1.79 5.71
N LEU A 93 3.53 2.22 6.88
CA LEU A 93 3.89 1.37 8.01
C LEU A 93 2.70 1.27 8.96
N TYR A 94 2.22 0.07 9.17
CA TYR A 94 1.10 -0.25 10.04
C TYR A 94 1.55 -1.02 11.27
N GLU A 95 0.93 -0.69 12.41
CA GLU A 95 1.14 -1.37 13.69
C GLU A 95 -0.07 -2.25 14.03
N ARG A 96 0.18 -3.50 14.38
CA ARG A 96 -0.84 -4.45 14.80
C ARG A 96 -1.66 -3.95 15.98
N GLU A 97 -1.01 -3.33 16.95
CA GLU A 97 -1.70 -2.78 18.13
C GLU A 97 -2.72 -1.71 17.74
N THR A 98 -2.35 -0.81 16.83
CA THR A 98 -3.27 0.24 16.33
C THR A 98 -4.40 -0.36 15.51
N LEU A 99 -4.11 -1.36 14.65
CA LEU A 99 -5.14 -2.08 13.89
C LEU A 99 -6.17 -2.74 14.81
N GLY A 100 -5.74 -3.28 15.96
CA GLY A 100 -6.64 -3.88 16.95
C GLY A 100 -7.59 -2.92 17.66
N LYS A 101 -7.39 -1.61 17.51
CA LYS A 101 -8.27 -0.57 18.05
C LYS A 101 -9.38 -0.16 17.09
N LEU A 102 -9.46 -0.79 15.91
CA LEU A 102 -10.32 -0.38 14.80
C LEU A 102 -11.04 -1.57 14.18
N ASP A 103 -12.25 -1.31 13.73
CA ASP A 103 -12.90 -2.19 12.76
C ASP A 103 -12.31 -1.95 11.37
N ILE A 104 -11.86 -3.01 10.72
CA ILE A 104 -11.41 -2.95 9.32
C ILE A 104 -12.60 -3.42 8.48
N PRO A 105 -13.23 -2.54 7.70
CA PRO A 105 -14.44 -2.88 6.97
C PRO A 105 -14.17 -3.88 5.86
N GLU A 106 -15.14 -4.70 5.58
CA GLU A 106 -15.18 -5.49 4.35
C GLU A 106 -15.58 -4.58 3.19
N ILE A 107 -14.80 -4.62 2.12
CA ILE A 107 -15.02 -3.78 0.94
C ILE A 107 -15.65 -4.63 -0.16
N SER A 108 -16.85 -4.27 -0.58
CA SER A 108 -17.63 -4.99 -1.59
C SER A 108 -17.65 -4.30 -2.96
N SER A 109 -17.31 -3.02 -3.01
CA SER A 109 -17.31 -2.25 -4.25
C SER A 109 -16.15 -1.28 -4.33
N LYS A 110 -15.82 -0.84 -5.54
CA LYS A 110 -14.76 0.15 -5.74
C LYS A 110 -15.12 1.52 -5.16
N MET A 111 -16.36 1.95 -5.27
CA MET A 111 -16.80 3.23 -4.71
C MET A 111 -16.64 3.22 -3.20
N GLU A 112 -17.03 2.13 -2.56
CA GLU A 112 -16.81 1.91 -1.14
C GLU A 112 -15.31 1.90 -0.79
N ALA A 113 -14.48 1.24 -1.61
CA ALA A 113 -13.04 1.24 -1.42
C ALA A 113 -12.43 2.65 -1.38
N VAL A 114 -12.79 3.50 -2.33
CA VAL A 114 -12.29 4.89 -2.40
C VAL A 114 -12.75 5.70 -1.19
N GLN A 115 -14.02 5.57 -0.78
CA GLN A 115 -14.54 6.28 0.39
C GLN A 115 -13.86 5.79 1.67
N GLN A 116 -13.77 4.48 1.85
CA GLN A 116 -13.15 3.89 3.04
C GLN A 116 -11.64 4.11 3.09
N GLU A 117 -10.96 4.18 1.95
CA GLU A 117 -9.53 4.53 1.92
C GLU A 117 -9.26 5.86 2.61
N ILE A 118 -10.14 6.84 2.42
CA ILE A 118 -10.03 8.16 3.07
C ILE A 118 -10.45 8.06 4.54
N ASP A 119 -11.68 7.63 4.79
CA ASP A 119 -12.31 7.69 6.12
C ASP A 119 -11.61 6.76 7.12
N TRP A 120 -11.34 5.53 6.68
CA TRP A 120 -10.66 4.55 7.52
C TRP A 120 -9.22 4.95 7.82
N THR A 121 -8.47 5.47 6.83
CA THR A 121 -7.09 5.91 7.04
C THR A 121 -7.02 7.09 8.01
N GLN A 122 -7.93 8.04 7.93
CA GLN A 122 -8.02 9.13 8.90
C GLN A 122 -8.32 8.61 10.30
N ASN A 123 -9.25 7.65 10.41
CA ASN A 123 -9.56 7.03 11.68
C ASN A 123 -8.36 6.25 12.24
N TYR A 124 -7.63 5.49 11.39
CA TYR A 124 -6.41 4.82 11.77
C TYR A 124 -5.38 5.80 12.34
N ILE A 125 -5.11 6.89 11.63
CA ILE A 125 -4.16 7.94 12.07
C ILE A 125 -4.57 8.49 13.45
N SER A 126 -5.86 8.70 13.68
CA SER A 126 -6.37 9.21 14.94
C SER A 126 -6.18 8.27 16.14
N LYS A 127 -5.95 6.98 15.90
CA LYS A 127 -5.73 5.94 16.90
C LYS A 127 -4.26 5.62 17.13
N CYS A 128 -3.37 6.09 16.26
CA CYS A 128 -1.94 5.94 16.45
C CYS A 128 -1.49 6.75 17.66
N GLU A 129 -0.67 6.15 18.50
CA GLU A 129 0.02 6.90 19.58
C GLU A 129 1.03 7.87 19.03
N LYS A 130 1.74 7.41 17.99
CA LYS A 130 2.68 8.22 17.20
C LYS A 130 2.42 7.97 15.73
N PHE A 131 2.35 9.04 14.98
CA PHE A 131 2.17 9.01 13.54
C PHE A 131 3.05 10.06 12.87
N SER A 132 3.73 9.68 11.82
CA SER A 132 4.66 10.58 11.14
C SER A 132 4.66 10.40 9.61
N HIS A 133 5.26 11.34 8.93
CA HIS A 133 5.60 11.30 7.51
C HIS A 133 7.12 11.39 7.37
N PRO A 134 7.85 10.30 7.63
CA PRO A 134 9.32 10.33 7.71
C PRO A 134 9.99 10.56 6.36
N ILE A 135 9.28 10.34 5.27
CA ILE A 135 9.79 10.53 3.92
C ILE A 135 8.99 11.65 3.26
N GLU A 136 9.65 12.78 3.06
CA GLU A 136 9.13 13.86 2.25
C GLU A 136 9.23 13.49 0.78
N ILE A 137 8.10 13.34 0.12
CA ILE A 137 8.01 13.13 -1.33
C ILE A 137 7.81 14.50 -1.96
N GLU A 138 8.82 14.99 -2.68
CA GLU A 138 8.68 16.13 -3.56
C GLU A 138 7.61 15.83 -4.63
N HIS A 139 6.97 16.85 -5.13
CA HIS A 139 5.87 16.77 -6.08
C HIS A 139 6.05 15.65 -7.09
N GLU A 140 5.05 14.78 -7.14
CA GLU A 140 4.99 13.68 -8.08
C GLU A 140 5.07 14.21 -9.52
N VAL A 141 6.09 13.80 -10.23
CA VAL A 141 6.14 14.00 -11.67
C VAL A 141 5.23 12.95 -12.30
N ILE A 142 4.11 13.37 -12.84
CA ILE A 142 3.23 12.50 -13.60
C ILE A 142 3.81 12.41 -15.01
N GLU A 143 4.42 11.28 -15.33
CA GLU A 143 4.88 10.95 -16.67
C GLU A 143 3.91 9.96 -17.30
N THR A 144 3.63 10.13 -18.59
CA THR A 144 2.84 9.16 -19.34
C THR A 144 3.79 8.18 -20.01
N ILE A 145 4.18 7.16 -19.27
CA ILE A 145 4.96 6.02 -19.77
C ILE A 145 4.07 4.79 -19.75
N TYR A 146 4.20 3.94 -20.76
CA TYR A 146 3.45 2.69 -20.86
C TYR A 146 4.34 1.52 -20.43
N ARG A 147 3.79 0.67 -19.55
CA ARG A 147 4.36 -0.62 -19.16
C ARG A 147 3.31 -1.71 -19.43
N HIS A 148 3.77 -2.86 -19.90
CA HIS A 148 2.89 -3.98 -20.26
C HIS A 148 1.83 -3.64 -21.33
N GLY A 149 2.05 -2.53 -22.07
CA GLY A 149 1.22 -2.11 -23.19
C GLY A 149 -0.10 -1.42 -22.85
N ARG A 150 -0.47 -1.31 -21.57
CA ARG A 150 -1.75 -0.73 -21.14
C ARG A 150 -1.69 0.14 -19.90
N GLU A 151 -0.63 0.02 -19.13
CA GLU A 151 -0.48 0.68 -17.86
C GLU A 151 0.35 1.95 -18.00
N ASN A 152 -0.08 2.98 -17.29
CA ASN A 152 0.63 4.24 -17.23
C ASN A 152 1.38 4.37 -15.91
N GLN A 153 2.59 4.91 -15.97
CA GLN A 153 3.23 5.46 -14.79
C GLN A 153 2.46 6.68 -14.32
N VAL A 154 2.10 6.73 -13.06
CA VAL A 154 1.31 7.83 -12.48
C VAL A 154 2.12 8.69 -11.53
N SER A 155 3.20 8.17 -10.97
CA SER A 155 4.14 8.98 -10.21
C SER A 155 5.53 8.36 -10.15
N VAL A 156 6.54 9.22 -10.05
CA VAL A 156 7.95 8.87 -9.82
C VAL A 156 8.52 9.80 -8.77
N ASN A 157 9.16 9.25 -7.78
CA ASN A 157 9.87 10.00 -6.75
C ASN A 157 11.14 9.25 -6.31
N LYS A 158 11.83 9.76 -5.28
CA LYS A 158 13.07 9.15 -4.78
C LYS A 158 12.87 7.73 -4.23
N LEU A 159 11.68 7.41 -3.70
CA LEU A 159 11.41 6.11 -3.07
C LEU A 159 10.86 5.09 -4.05
N TYR A 160 9.91 5.47 -4.92
CA TYR A 160 9.20 4.52 -5.76
C TYR A 160 8.76 5.09 -7.10
N GLU A 161 8.38 4.20 -7.99
CA GLU A 161 7.51 4.45 -9.15
C GLU A 161 6.14 3.83 -8.87
N LYS A 162 5.07 4.57 -9.10
CA LYS A 162 3.72 4.05 -9.02
C LYS A 162 3.10 3.97 -10.41
N TRP A 163 2.49 2.83 -10.67
CA TRP A 163 1.86 2.54 -11.93
C TRP A 163 0.35 2.41 -11.75
N LYS A 164 -0.40 2.79 -12.77
CA LYS A 164 -1.84 2.63 -12.80
C LYS A 164 -2.18 1.52 -13.78
N GLY A 165 -2.62 0.39 -13.26
CA GLY A 165 -3.11 -0.72 -14.06
C GLY A 165 -4.45 -0.40 -14.71
N THR A 166 -4.82 -1.23 -15.66
CA THR A 166 -6.13 -1.19 -16.35
C THR A 166 -7.25 -1.78 -15.49
N TRP A 167 -7.26 -1.41 -14.22
CA TRP A 167 -8.22 -1.91 -13.24
C TRP A 167 -9.70 -1.76 -13.65
N ARG A 168 -9.99 -0.99 -14.68
CA ARG A 168 -11.36 -0.83 -15.21
C ARG A 168 -11.91 -2.10 -15.87
N THR A 169 -11.03 -2.96 -16.38
CA THR A 169 -11.45 -4.18 -17.06
C THR A 169 -11.50 -5.39 -16.14
N ASP A 170 -10.68 -5.40 -15.09
CA ASP A 170 -10.54 -6.57 -14.23
C ASP A 170 -11.60 -6.61 -13.13
N GLN A 171 -12.22 -5.48 -12.82
CA GLN A 171 -13.27 -5.35 -11.81
C GLN A 171 -14.69 -5.51 -12.34
N ILE A 172 -14.88 -5.49 -13.66
CA ILE A 172 -16.19 -5.70 -14.30
C ILE A 172 -16.53 -7.21 -14.40
N LYS A 173 -15.57 -8.09 -14.09
CA LYS A 173 -15.78 -9.54 -14.16
C LYS A 173 -16.14 -10.20 -12.82
N GLU A 174 -16.33 -9.41 -11.79
CA GLU A 174 -16.60 -9.89 -10.44
C GLU A 174 -18.04 -9.61 -9.97
N ASP A 175 -18.95 -9.22 -10.88
CA ASP A 175 -20.38 -9.13 -10.64
C ASP A 175 -21.10 -10.42 -11.05
#